data_ca6e7c25dd6418bd22637b82872e1cb4
#
_entry.id   ca6e7c25dd6418bd22637b82872e1cb4
#
_cell.length_a   1.000
_cell.length_b   1.000
_cell.length_c   1.000
_cell.angle_alpha   90.00
_cell.angle_beta   90.00
_cell.angle_gamma   90.00
#
_symmetry.space_group_name_H-M   'P 1'
#
loop_
_entity.id
_entity.type
_entity.pdbx_description
1 polymer ?
#
loop_
_entity_poly.entity_id
_entity_poly.type
_entity_poly.pdbx_seq_one_letter_code
_entity_poly.pdbx_strand_id
1 'polypeptide(L)'
;PDLPLNVSRSALQNDGFVQKISEYISKKVADKLTGMCKTDRESYEKYWDDISPFIKYGCIKDAKFAEKMGDYVLFKNLDGKYLTLKDCVEENKKETEETEAQTEEKKEDAAESENKDNAEAKEPEKTVIFYVTDEVQQSQYINMFKEAGKDAVILKHNIDSAFISSLEQKHQEVQFKRIDADLTEEMKGEGTADEETVKALTELFRKSLNKDKLEVHVENLKNENVSAMMTLSEESRRMQDMMKMYNMYGMDPNMFGGQETLVLNANHPLVKYLAENQESDKAPLICEQLYDLAMMSHKQLSPDEMTRFVQRSNEILLMIAK
;
A
#
# COMPACT_ATOMS: atom_id res chain seq x y z
N PRO A 1 -14.11 -7.54 -44.25
CA PRO A 1 -13.94 -8.20 -42.98
C PRO A 1 -15.29 -8.20 -42.26
N ASP A 2 -15.87 -9.38 -42.20
CA ASP A 2 -17.30 -9.59 -41.95
C ASP A 2 -17.49 -10.09 -40.50
N LEU A 3 -17.03 -9.31 -39.53
CA LEU A 3 -17.33 -9.59 -38.14
C LEU A 3 -18.74 -9.07 -37.80
N PRO A 4 -19.61 -9.88 -37.18
CA PRO A 4 -20.94 -9.46 -36.81
C PRO A 4 -20.90 -8.41 -35.71
N LEU A 5 -21.47 -7.24 -35.95
CA LEU A 5 -21.60 -6.14 -35.04
C LEU A 5 -22.99 -6.13 -34.42
N ASN A 6 -23.11 -5.58 -33.20
CA ASN A 6 -24.41 -5.29 -32.62
C ASN A 6 -25.14 -4.18 -33.41
N VAL A 7 -26.42 -3.96 -33.15
CA VAL A 7 -27.24 -2.99 -33.87
C VAL A 7 -26.66 -1.55 -33.80
N SER A 8 -26.03 -1.19 -32.68
CA SER A 8 -25.38 0.11 -32.50
C SER A 8 -24.01 0.19 -33.15
N ARG A 9 -23.45 -0.92 -33.63
CA ARG A 9 -22.10 -1.05 -34.17
C ARG A 9 -20.99 -0.66 -33.16
N SER A 10 -21.33 -0.54 -31.88
CA SER A 10 -20.40 -0.19 -30.81
C SER A 10 -19.65 -1.39 -30.23
N ALA A 11 -20.14 -2.61 -30.47
CA ALA A 11 -19.53 -3.86 -30.01
C ALA A 11 -19.74 -4.99 -31.00
N LEU A 12 -18.93 -6.04 -30.92
CA LEU A 12 -19.12 -7.28 -31.62
C LEU A 12 -20.31 -8.05 -31.02
N GLN A 13 -21.05 -8.78 -31.85
CA GLN A 13 -22.07 -9.73 -31.36
C GLN A 13 -21.35 -10.85 -30.59
N ASN A 14 -21.92 -11.24 -29.46
CA ASN A 14 -21.39 -12.35 -28.68
C ASN A 14 -21.95 -13.67 -29.19
N ASP A 15 -21.48 -14.09 -30.35
CA ASP A 15 -21.83 -15.38 -30.95
C ASP A 15 -20.67 -16.39 -30.92
N GLY A 16 -20.94 -17.65 -31.18
CA GLY A 16 -19.93 -18.71 -31.08
C GLY A 16 -18.78 -18.57 -32.10
N PHE A 17 -18.94 -17.80 -33.16
CA PHE A 17 -17.89 -17.53 -34.16
C PHE A 17 -16.93 -16.46 -33.61
N VAL A 18 -17.45 -15.38 -33.07
CA VAL A 18 -16.68 -14.30 -32.44
C VAL A 18 -15.90 -14.84 -31.25
N GLN A 19 -16.51 -15.70 -30.42
CA GLN A 19 -15.83 -16.35 -29.30
C GLN A 19 -14.63 -17.19 -29.77
N LYS A 20 -14.78 -18.01 -30.79
CA LYS A 20 -13.67 -18.82 -31.34
C LYS A 20 -12.53 -17.96 -31.88
N ILE A 21 -12.86 -16.86 -32.59
CA ILE A 21 -11.84 -15.91 -33.05
C ILE A 21 -11.13 -15.27 -31.89
N SER A 22 -11.85 -14.82 -30.86
CA SER A 22 -11.28 -14.21 -29.65
C SER A 22 -10.33 -15.18 -28.96
N GLU A 23 -10.75 -16.44 -28.74
CA GLU A 23 -9.89 -17.49 -28.16
C GLU A 23 -8.62 -17.72 -28.98
N TYR A 24 -8.77 -17.79 -30.33
CA TYR A 24 -7.62 -17.97 -31.20
C TYR A 24 -6.63 -16.80 -31.12
N ILE A 25 -7.14 -15.56 -31.16
CA ILE A 25 -6.31 -14.35 -31.06
C ILE A 25 -5.62 -14.30 -29.70
N SER A 26 -6.36 -14.50 -28.60
CA SER A 26 -5.83 -14.51 -27.23
C SER A 26 -4.70 -15.53 -27.08
N LYS A 27 -4.91 -16.75 -27.63
CA LYS A 27 -3.86 -17.77 -27.64
C LYS A 27 -2.62 -17.33 -28.40
N LYS A 28 -2.77 -16.74 -29.61
CA LYS A 28 -1.64 -16.26 -30.43
C LYS A 28 -0.90 -15.09 -29.78
N VAL A 29 -1.63 -14.18 -29.13
CA VAL A 29 -1.03 -13.08 -28.35
C VAL A 29 -0.23 -13.65 -27.18
N ALA A 30 -0.80 -14.54 -26.39
CA ALA A 30 -0.09 -15.19 -25.28
C ALA A 30 1.17 -15.91 -25.76
N ASP A 31 1.07 -16.75 -26.83
CA ASP A 31 2.22 -17.47 -27.40
C ASP A 31 3.33 -16.51 -27.87
N LYS A 32 2.97 -15.37 -28.48
CA LYS A 32 3.95 -14.36 -28.91
C LYS A 32 4.61 -13.65 -27.73
N LEU A 33 3.84 -13.22 -26.74
CA LEU A 33 4.33 -12.49 -25.58
C LEU A 33 5.22 -13.37 -24.68
N THR A 34 4.80 -14.61 -24.42
CA THR A 34 5.62 -15.57 -23.65
C THR A 34 6.91 -15.92 -24.38
N GLY A 35 6.84 -16.07 -25.72
CA GLY A 35 8.04 -16.22 -26.55
C GLY A 35 8.98 -15.04 -26.42
N MET A 36 8.46 -13.82 -26.55
CA MET A 36 9.23 -12.58 -26.45
C MET A 36 9.87 -12.41 -25.07
N CYS A 37 9.13 -12.72 -24.00
CA CYS A 37 9.67 -12.68 -22.61
C CYS A 37 10.86 -13.63 -22.43
N LYS A 38 10.88 -14.79 -23.14
CA LYS A 38 11.95 -15.79 -23.06
C LYS A 38 13.17 -15.47 -23.93
N THR A 39 12.95 -14.93 -25.13
CA THR A 39 14.00 -14.81 -26.16
C THR A 39 14.47 -13.37 -26.35
N ASP A 40 13.69 -12.38 -25.96
CA ASP A 40 13.96 -10.96 -26.13
C ASP A 40 13.34 -10.17 -24.95
N ARG A 41 13.86 -10.43 -23.77
CA ARG A 41 13.37 -9.86 -22.50
C ARG A 41 13.41 -8.34 -22.51
N GLU A 42 14.46 -7.74 -23.08
CA GLU A 42 14.62 -6.29 -23.14
C GLU A 42 13.48 -5.62 -23.92
N SER A 43 13.14 -6.15 -25.10
CA SER A 43 12.00 -5.64 -25.86
C SER A 43 10.67 -5.87 -25.14
N TYR A 44 10.51 -6.99 -24.42
CA TYR A 44 9.31 -7.27 -23.66
C TYR A 44 9.10 -6.26 -22.52
N GLU A 45 10.14 -5.94 -21.77
CA GLU A 45 10.12 -4.95 -20.68
C GLU A 45 9.86 -3.54 -21.23
N LYS A 46 10.45 -3.19 -22.35
CA LYS A 46 10.27 -1.87 -22.99
C LYS A 46 8.81 -1.54 -23.30
N TYR A 47 8.02 -2.55 -23.70
CA TYR A 47 6.60 -2.37 -24.04
C TYR A 47 5.66 -2.73 -22.89
N TRP A 48 6.19 -3.25 -21.77
CA TRP A 48 5.38 -3.81 -20.70
C TRP A 48 4.43 -2.78 -20.07
N ASP A 49 4.90 -1.59 -19.80
CA ASP A 49 4.07 -0.55 -19.15
C ASP A 49 2.85 -0.18 -20.01
N ASP A 50 2.98 -0.22 -21.35
CA ASP A 50 1.89 0.08 -22.28
C ASP A 50 0.88 -1.06 -22.41
N ILE A 51 1.34 -2.32 -22.37
CA ILE A 51 0.49 -3.49 -22.61
C ILE A 51 -0.04 -4.14 -21.33
N SER A 52 0.60 -3.88 -20.19
CA SER A 52 0.30 -4.55 -18.92
C SER A 52 -1.17 -4.47 -18.48
N PRO A 53 -1.91 -3.35 -18.64
CA PRO A 53 -3.31 -3.30 -18.25
C PRO A 53 -4.18 -4.27 -19.06
N PHE A 54 -3.89 -4.43 -20.35
CA PHE A 54 -4.63 -5.35 -21.23
C PHE A 54 -4.32 -6.81 -20.91
N ILE A 55 -3.05 -7.11 -20.59
CA ILE A 55 -2.63 -8.46 -20.20
C ILE A 55 -3.28 -8.86 -18.88
N LYS A 56 -3.21 -7.97 -17.88
CA LYS A 56 -3.83 -8.16 -16.56
C LYS A 56 -5.35 -8.35 -16.70
N TYR A 57 -6.02 -7.53 -17.52
CA TYR A 57 -7.44 -7.71 -17.83
C TYR A 57 -7.73 -9.06 -18.47
N GLY A 58 -6.92 -9.49 -19.44
CA GLY A 58 -7.02 -10.80 -20.07
C GLY A 58 -6.89 -11.95 -19.06
N CYS A 59 -5.95 -11.83 -18.13
CA CYS A 59 -5.76 -12.83 -17.06
C CYS A 59 -6.95 -12.92 -16.09
N ILE A 60 -7.66 -11.82 -15.86
CA ILE A 60 -8.88 -11.82 -15.02
C ILE A 60 -10.05 -12.45 -15.77
N LYS A 61 -10.19 -12.17 -17.07
CA LYS A 61 -11.36 -12.57 -17.88
C LYS A 61 -11.30 -13.97 -18.46
N ASP A 62 -10.11 -14.48 -18.75
CA ASP A 62 -9.88 -15.75 -19.42
C ASP A 62 -8.87 -16.60 -18.63
N ALA A 63 -9.38 -17.67 -18.02
CA ALA A 63 -8.56 -18.57 -17.21
C ALA A 63 -7.45 -19.27 -18.03
N LYS A 64 -7.71 -19.61 -19.31
CA LYS A 64 -6.72 -20.21 -20.21
C LYS A 64 -5.61 -19.22 -20.58
N PHE A 65 -5.97 -17.96 -20.77
CA PHE A 65 -5.01 -16.88 -20.98
C PHE A 65 -4.17 -16.65 -19.71
N ALA A 66 -4.81 -16.62 -18.54
CA ALA A 66 -4.13 -16.49 -17.26
C ALA A 66 -3.15 -17.63 -16.97
N GLU A 67 -3.53 -18.87 -17.30
CA GLU A 67 -2.66 -20.05 -17.15
C GLU A 67 -1.39 -19.93 -18.01
N LYS A 68 -1.50 -19.33 -19.19
CA LYS A 68 -0.36 -19.14 -20.10
C LYS A 68 0.50 -17.92 -19.74
N MET A 69 -0.14 -16.84 -19.33
CA MET A 69 0.53 -15.54 -19.12
C MET A 69 0.98 -15.30 -17.69
N GLY A 70 0.40 -16.00 -16.71
CA GLY A 70 0.60 -15.73 -15.29
C GLY A 70 2.07 -15.64 -14.86
N ASP A 71 2.87 -16.61 -15.30
CA ASP A 71 4.32 -16.65 -15.00
C ASP A 71 5.14 -15.57 -15.75
N TYR A 72 4.53 -14.85 -16.70
CA TYR A 72 5.20 -13.86 -17.55
C TYR A 72 4.67 -12.44 -17.32
N VAL A 73 3.76 -12.27 -16.38
CA VAL A 73 3.36 -10.93 -15.91
C VAL A 73 4.50 -10.32 -15.12
N LEU A 74 4.83 -9.07 -15.44
CA LEU A 74 5.92 -8.37 -14.78
C LEU A 74 5.41 -7.34 -13.80
N PHE A 75 6.17 -7.17 -12.75
CA PHE A 75 6.02 -6.15 -11.71
C PHE A 75 7.26 -5.28 -11.73
N LYS A 76 7.09 -3.98 -11.84
CA LYS A 76 8.18 -3.03 -11.76
C LYS A 76 8.43 -2.68 -10.29
N ASN A 77 9.65 -2.85 -9.80
CA ASN A 77 10.01 -2.53 -8.43
C ASN A 77 10.43 -1.06 -8.26
N LEU A 78 10.76 -0.64 -7.03
CA LEU A 78 11.16 0.73 -6.70
C LEU A 78 12.49 1.16 -7.35
N ASP A 79 13.32 0.21 -7.78
CA ASP A 79 14.55 0.44 -8.51
C ASP A 79 14.36 0.48 -10.03
N GLY A 80 13.12 0.27 -10.49
CA GLY A 80 12.76 0.25 -11.91
C GLY A 80 13.03 -1.07 -12.62
N LYS A 81 13.39 -2.15 -11.90
CA LYS A 81 13.56 -3.50 -12.45
C LYS A 81 12.23 -4.18 -12.65
N TYR A 82 12.13 -5.03 -13.64
CA TYR A 82 10.94 -5.83 -13.91
C TYR A 82 11.12 -7.26 -13.41
N LEU A 83 10.28 -7.65 -12.47
CA LEU A 83 10.29 -8.93 -11.77
C LEU A 83 9.05 -9.74 -12.15
N THR A 84 9.16 -11.06 -12.22
CA THR A 84 8.01 -11.97 -12.24
C THR A 84 7.46 -12.16 -10.83
N LEU A 85 6.27 -12.75 -10.70
CA LEU A 85 5.73 -13.09 -9.37
C LEU A 85 6.71 -14.00 -8.58
N LYS A 86 7.35 -14.93 -9.25
CA LYS A 86 8.35 -15.82 -8.64
C LYS A 86 9.56 -15.06 -8.14
N ASP A 87 10.08 -14.12 -8.94
CA ASP A 87 11.19 -13.28 -8.55
C ASP A 87 10.83 -12.44 -7.31
N CYS A 88 9.63 -11.85 -7.28
CA CYS A 88 9.15 -11.10 -6.12
C CYS A 88 9.07 -11.97 -4.86
N VAL A 89 8.58 -13.20 -4.97
CA VAL A 89 8.51 -14.14 -3.83
C VAL A 89 9.89 -14.55 -3.35
N GLU A 90 10.83 -14.80 -4.27
CA GLU A 90 12.21 -15.19 -3.92
C GLU A 90 12.97 -14.05 -3.26
N GLU A 91 12.81 -12.80 -3.74
CA GLU A 91 13.44 -11.64 -3.13
C GLU A 91 12.89 -11.40 -1.72
N ASN A 92 11.57 -11.43 -1.53
CA ASN A 92 10.97 -11.24 -0.21
C ASN A 92 11.29 -12.35 0.79
N LYS A 93 11.50 -13.61 0.34
CA LYS A 93 11.93 -14.70 1.23
C LYS A 93 13.36 -14.51 1.73
N LYS A 94 14.28 -14.09 0.87
CA LYS A 94 15.66 -13.78 1.25
C LYS A 94 15.73 -12.66 2.28
N GLU A 95 14.93 -11.62 2.11
CA GLU A 95 14.84 -10.52 3.07
C GLU A 95 14.33 -11.00 4.44
N THR A 96 13.37 -11.90 4.48
CA THR A 96 12.85 -12.47 5.75
C THR A 96 13.91 -13.33 6.45
N GLU A 97 14.59 -14.20 5.72
CA GLU A 97 15.66 -15.06 6.26
C GLU A 97 16.86 -14.24 6.79
N GLU A 98 17.26 -13.17 6.08
CA GLU A 98 18.33 -12.27 6.53
C GLU A 98 17.94 -11.49 7.79
N THR A 99 16.68 -11.09 7.92
CA THR A 99 16.15 -10.37 9.08
C THR A 99 16.06 -11.29 10.31
N GLU A 100 15.61 -12.52 10.13
CA GLU A 100 15.57 -13.53 11.20
C GLU A 100 16.97 -13.88 11.70
N ALA A 101 17.95 -14.08 10.80
CA ALA A 101 19.33 -14.35 11.17
C ALA A 101 19.97 -13.22 12.02
N GLN A 102 19.69 -11.95 11.66
CA GLN A 102 20.18 -10.80 12.43
C GLN A 102 19.48 -10.64 13.80
N THR A 103 18.25 -11.15 13.92
CA THR A 103 17.48 -11.10 15.18
C THR A 103 17.90 -12.22 16.13
N GLU A 104 18.32 -13.37 15.62
CA GLU A 104 18.85 -14.48 16.42
C GLU A 104 20.22 -14.17 17.01
N GLU A 105 21.14 -13.52 16.25
CA GLU A 105 22.43 -13.08 16.77
C GLU A 105 22.32 -12.07 17.92
N LYS A 106 21.21 -11.29 17.99
CA LYS A 106 20.95 -10.34 19.10
C LYS A 106 20.24 -10.96 20.31
N LYS A 107 19.68 -12.18 20.19
CA LYS A 107 18.98 -12.88 21.29
C LYS A 107 19.84 -13.84 22.10
N GLU A 108 21.05 -14.15 21.67
CA GLU A 108 21.96 -15.01 22.47
C GLU A 108 22.50 -14.32 23.74
N ASP A 109 22.36 -12.99 23.88
CA ASP A 109 22.82 -12.24 25.06
C ASP A 109 21.74 -11.98 26.13
N ALA A 110 20.52 -12.50 26.00
CA ALA A 110 19.46 -12.32 27.01
C ALA A 110 18.68 -13.63 27.21
N ALA A 111 19.25 -14.52 28.04
CA ALA A 111 18.60 -15.76 28.47
C ALA A 111 17.57 -15.54 29.58
N GLU A 112 16.52 -16.39 29.52
CA GLU A 112 15.59 -16.82 30.57
C GLU A 112 14.41 -15.92 30.96
N SER A 113 13.23 -16.23 30.44
CA SER A 113 12.16 -16.81 31.28
C SER A 113 10.96 -17.28 30.45
N GLU A 114 10.47 -18.45 30.83
CA GLU A 114 9.40 -19.25 30.29
C GLU A 114 8.05 -18.52 30.21
N ASN A 115 7.28 -18.75 29.12
CA ASN A 115 5.91 -19.25 29.29
C ASN A 115 5.42 -19.94 28.01
N LYS A 116 5.15 -21.25 28.14
CA LYS A 116 4.37 -22.05 27.19
C LYS A 116 2.90 -21.82 27.49
N ASP A 117 2.15 -21.59 26.43
CA ASP A 117 0.79 -22.05 26.14
C ASP A 117 0.00 -20.94 25.42
N ASN A 118 0.06 -20.99 24.10
CA ASN A 118 -1.13 -20.78 23.26
C ASN A 118 -0.86 -21.39 21.87
N ALA A 119 -1.27 -22.64 21.68
CA ALA A 119 -1.28 -23.28 20.38
C ALA A 119 -2.57 -22.88 19.63
N GLU A 120 -2.62 -21.65 19.15
CA GLU A 120 -3.46 -21.33 18.01
C GLU A 120 -2.75 -21.81 16.75
N ALA A 121 -3.48 -22.54 15.91
CA ALA A 121 -2.99 -23.04 14.64
C ALA A 121 -2.46 -21.87 13.82
N LYS A 122 -1.13 -21.72 13.70
CA LYS A 122 -0.50 -20.75 12.81
C LYS A 122 -0.96 -21.07 11.39
N GLU A 123 -1.76 -20.18 10.78
CA GLU A 123 -1.95 -20.19 9.34
C GLU A 123 -0.56 -20.14 8.68
N PRO A 124 -0.36 -20.84 7.54
CA PRO A 124 0.93 -20.82 6.86
C PRO A 124 1.31 -19.37 6.56
N GLU A 125 2.50 -18.99 6.97
CA GLU A 125 3.03 -17.65 6.84
C GLU A 125 3.10 -17.26 5.36
N LYS A 126 2.27 -16.27 4.94
CA LYS A 126 2.19 -15.83 3.55
C LYS A 126 3.33 -14.88 3.25
N THR A 127 3.95 -15.05 2.09
CA THR A 127 4.93 -14.08 1.59
C THR A 127 4.21 -12.77 1.25
N VAL A 128 4.57 -11.68 1.91
CA VAL A 128 3.98 -10.36 1.69
C VAL A 128 4.75 -9.64 0.60
N ILE A 129 4.07 -9.23 -0.47
CA ILE A 129 4.61 -8.35 -1.52
C ILE A 129 4.00 -6.97 -1.33
N PHE A 130 4.85 -5.99 -1.03
CA PHE A 130 4.39 -4.60 -0.87
C PHE A 130 4.21 -3.93 -2.24
N TYR A 131 3.24 -2.99 -2.30
CA TYR A 131 3.01 -2.25 -3.54
C TYR A 131 2.71 -0.77 -3.33
N VAL A 132 3.01 0.02 -4.36
CA VAL A 132 2.80 1.46 -4.48
C VAL A 132 1.81 1.73 -5.60
N THR A 133 0.88 2.65 -5.39
CA THR A 133 -0.08 3.09 -6.42
C THR A 133 0.23 4.46 -6.99
N ASP A 134 0.83 5.34 -6.20
CA ASP A 134 1.25 6.69 -6.59
C ASP A 134 2.61 7.01 -5.95
N GLU A 135 3.67 7.02 -6.77
CA GLU A 135 5.04 7.25 -6.30
C GLU A 135 5.25 8.66 -5.75
N VAL A 136 4.51 9.65 -6.22
CA VAL A 136 4.64 11.03 -5.77
C VAL A 136 3.96 11.20 -4.41
N GLN A 137 2.72 10.78 -4.31
CA GLN A 137 1.94 10.89 -3.08
C GLN A 137 2.52 10.01 -1.97
N GLN A 138 2.96 8.79 -2.29
CA GLN A 138 3.50 7.84 -1.33
C GLN A 138 5.02 7.95 -1.13
N SER A 139 5.65 9.04 -1.58
CA SER A 139 7.11 9.22 -1.54
C SER A 139 7.70 9.08 -0.13
N GLN A 140 6.99 9.53 0.92
CA GLN A 140 7.42 9.37 2.30
C GLN A 140 7.53 7.90 2.69
N TYR A 141 6.52 7.09 2.36
CA TYR A 141 6.52 5.66 2.63
C TYR A 141 7.59 4.93 1.81
N ILE A 142 7.76 5.30 0.54
CA ILE A 142 8.81 4.76 -0.33
C ILE A 142 10.20 4.98 0.28
N ASN A 143 10.47 6.18 0.80
CA ASN A 143 11.74 6.49 1.44
C ASN A 143 11.95 5.65 2.70
N MET A 144 10.93 5.50 3.54
CA MET A 144 10.99 4.65 4.73
C MET A 144 11.26 3.18 4.37
N PHE A 145 10.62 2.66 3.30
CA PHE A 145 10.85 1.31 2.80
C PHE A 145 12.30 1.13 2.34
N LYS A 146 12.81 2.05 1.53
CA LYS A 146 14.20 2.02 1.06
C LYS A 146 15.21 2.10 2.21
N GLU A 147 14.98 2.95 3.21
CA GLU A 147 15.81 3.05 4.42
C GLU A 147 15.77 1.77 5.27
N ALA A 148 14.64 1.07 5.27
CA ALA A 148 14.48 -0.22 5.93
C ALA A 148 15.03 -1.40 5.10
N GLY A 149 15.58 -1.14 3.90
CA GLY A 149 16.05 -2.19 2.98
C GLY A 149 14.95 -3.04 2.37
N LYS A 150 13.71 -2.53 2.34
CA LYS A 150 12.53 -3.22 1.77
C LYS A 150 12.23 -2.71 0.37
N ASP A 151 11.70 -3.60 -0.47
CA ASP A 151 11.26 -3.28 -1.82
C ASP A 151 9.73 -3.32 -1.93
N ALA A 152 9.20 -2.69 -2.97
CA ALA A 152 7.79 -2.70 -3.31
C ALA A 152 7.60 -2.65 -4.82
N VAL A 153 6.48 -3.18 -5.31
CA VAL A 153 6.14 -3.15 -6.74
C VAL A 153 5.18 -2.02 -7.06
N ILE A 154 5.30 -1.44 -8.25
CA ILE A 154 4.54 -0.28 -8.67
C ILE A 154 3.29 -0.73 -9.44
N LEU A 155 2.11 -0.42 -8.91
CA LEU A 155 0.79 -0.80 -9.45
C LEU A 155 -0.05 0.47 -9.68
N LYS A 156 0.08 1.09 -10.87
CA LYS A 156 -0.51 2.41 -11.19
C LYS A 156 -1.92 2.35 -11.78
N HIS A 157 -2.36 1.18 -12.23
CA HIS A 157 -3.59 1.05 -13.01
C HIS A 157 -4.76 0.57 -12.14
N ASN A 158 -5.95 1.07 -12.39
CA ASN A 158 -7.17 0.65 -11.67
C ASN A 158 -7.46 -0.85 -11.76
N ILE A 159 -6.96 -1.51 -12.80
CA ILE A 159 -7.09 -2.96 -12.97
C ILE A 159 -6.22 -3.76 -11.99
N ASP A 160 -5.18 -3.14 -11.43
CA ASP A 160 -4.18 -3.83 -10.62
C ASP A 160 -4.78 -4.41 -9.35
N SER A 161 -5.69 -3.69 -8.66
CA SER A 161 -6.37 -4.20 -7.45
C SER A 161 -7.14 -5.50 -7.73
N ALA A 162 -7.89 -5.56 -8.83
CA ALA A 162 -8.61 -6.77 -9.22
C ALA A 162 -7.65 -7.90 -9.64
N PHE A 163 -6.54 -7.53 -10.29
CA PHE A 163 -5.53 -8.48 -10.73
C PHE A 163 -4.79 -9.14 -9.56
N ILE A 164 -4.29 -8.36 -8.60
CA ILE A 164 -3.61 -8.92 -7.42
C ILE A 164 -4.56 -9.76 -6.56
N SER A 165 -5.83 -9.38 -6.43
CA SER A 165 -6.83 -10.20 -5.74
C SER A 165 -7.04 -11.56 -6.44
N SER A 166 -7.03 -11.58 -7.79
CA SER A 166 -7.08 -12.83 -8.56
C SER A 166 -5.81 -13.68 -8.42
N LEU A 167 -4.64 -13.03 -8.28
CA LEU A 167 -3.38 -13.73 -8.03
C LEU A 167 -3.37 -14.38 -6.64
N GLU A 168 -3.78 -13.69 -5.59
CA GLU A 168 -3.84 -14.23 -4.22
C GLU A 168 -4.81 -15.41 -4.10
N GLN A 169 -5.91 -15.41 -4.88
CA GLN A 169 -6.80 -16.57 -4.93
C GLN A 169 -6.15 -17.81 -5.54
N LYS A 170 -5.22 -17.62 -6.49
CA LYS A 170 -4.50 -18.72 -7.16
C LYS A 170 -3.24 -19.13 -6.40
N HIS A 171 -2.58 -18.17 -5.78
CA HIS A 171 -1.32 -18.28 -5.03
C HIS A 171 -1.59 -17.94 -3.57
N GLN A 172 -2.15 -18.89 -2.82
CA GLN A 172 -2.57 -18.68 -1.43
C GLN A 172 -1.38 -18.39 -0.50
N GLU A 173 -0.17 -18.71 -0.94
CA GLU A 173 1.10 -18.43 -0.27
C GLU A 173 1.56 -16.98 -0.40
N VAL A 174 0.87 -16.16 -1.23
CA VAL A 174 1.23 -14.75 -1.48
C VAL A 174 0.14 -13.83 -0.99
N GLN A 175 0.53 -12.69 -0.44
CA GLN A 175 -0.35 -11.60 -0.07
C GLN A 175 0.23 -10.27 -0.55
N PHE A 176 -0.60 -9.43 -1.16
CA PHE A 176 -0.21 -8.06 -1.52
C PHE A 176 -0.68 -7.07 -0.45
N LYS A 177 0.23 -6.22 0.02
CA LYS A 177 -0.09 -5.11 0.92
C LYS A 177 0.42 -3.80 0.36
N ARG A 178 -0.38 -2.74 0.44
CA ARG A 178 0.11 -1.40 0.08
C ARG A 178 1.07 -0.90 1.15
N ILE A 179 2.09 -0.13 0.74
CA ILE A 179 3.15 0.34 1.66
C ILE A 179 2.67 1.20 2.82
N ASP A 180 1.46 1.74 2.75
CA ASP A 180 0.82 2.53 3.81
C ASP A 180 -0.31 1.76 4.52
N ALA A 181 -0.40 0.44 4.32
CA ALA A 181 -1.42 -0.37 4.98
C ALA A 181 -1.09 -0.63 6.45
N ASP A 182 0.18 -0.78 6.77
CA ASP A 182 0.65 -1.08 8.11
C ASP A 182 2.13 -0.70 8.29
N LEU A 183 2.56 -0.54 9.54
CA LEU A 183 3.97 -0.38 9.87
C LEU A 183 4.64 -1.75 9.95
N THR A 184 5.71 -1.93 9.20
CA THR A 184 6.54 -3.12 9.36
C THR A 184 7.43 -3.00 10.59
N GLU A 185 7.80 -4.12 11.20
CA GLU A 185 8.66 -4.13 12.38
C GLU A 185 10.04 -3.48 12.10
N GLU A 186 10.52 -3.58 10.86
CA GLU A 186 11.79 -2.97 10.45
C GLU A 186 11.76 -1.43 10.44
N MET A 187 10.57 -0.83 10.38
CA MET A 187 10.40 0.63 10.46
C MET A 187 10.32 1.13 11.90
N LYS A 188 10.00 0.23 12.84
CA LYS A 188 9.94 0.55 14.25
C LYS A 188 11.35 0.65 14.84
N GLY A 189 11.52 1.60 15.74
CA GLY A 189 12.70 1.77 16.56
C GLY A 189 12.60 0.97 17.86
N GLU A 190 13.59 1.08 18.70
CA GLU A 190 13.60 0.43 20.02
C GLU A 190 12.68 1.16 21.01
N GLY A 191 12.04 0.37 21.88
CA GLY A 191 11.15 0.86 22.93
C GLY A 191 9.72 1.13 22.46
N THR A 192 8.82 1.27 23.41
CA THR A 192 7.41 1.63 23.23
C THR A 192 7.13 2.92 24.00
N ALA A 193 6.23 3.75 23.47
CA ALA A 193 5.72 4.89 24.23
C ALA A 193 4.95 4.39 25.46
N ASP A 194 5.06 5.09 26.57
CA ASP A 194 4.31 4.75 27.79
C ASP A 194 2.79 5.00 27.59
N GLU A 195 1.97 4.21 28.28
CA GLU A 195 0.52 4.25 28.12
C GLU A 195 -0.08 5.63 28.48
N GLU A 196 0.53 6.37 29.38
CA GLU A 196 0.05 7.69 29.79
C GLU A 196 0.25 8.69 28.65
N THR A 197 1.43 8.70 28.04
CA THR A 197 1.74 9.51 26.85
C THR A 197 0.84 9.16 25.66
N VAL A 198 0.59 7.87 25.41
CA VAL A 198 -0.31 7.43 24.35
C VAL A 198 -1.73 7.97 24.56
N LYS A 199 -2.27 7.84 25.77
CA LYS A 199 -3.61 8.35 26.11
C LYS A 199 -3.68 9.87 25.96
N ALA A 200 -2.72 10.56 26.51
CA ALA A 200 -2.65 12.02 26.50
C ALA A 200 -2.59 12.58 25.07
N LEU A 201 -1.73 12.04 24.20
CA LEU A 201 -1.64 12.43 22.79
C LEU A 201 -2.92 12.08 22.02
N THR A 202 -3.52 10.93 22.28
CA THR A 202 -4.78 10.53 21.65
C THR A 202 -5.90 11.51 21.96
N GLU A 203 -6.07 11.89 23.23
CA GLU A 203 -7.09 12.86 23.64
C GLU A 203 -6.83 14.25 23.06
N LEU A 204 -5.56 14.69 23.06
CA LEU A 204 -5.14 15.95 22.50
C LEU A 204 -5.48 16.05 21.01
N PHE A 205 -5.12 15.03 20.22
CA PHE A 205 -5.41 15.02 18.77
C PHE A 205 -6.90 14.93 18.50
N ARG A 206 -7.65 14.08 19.20
CA ARG A 206 -9.12 13.98 19.07
C ARG A 206 -9.80 15.31 19.34
N LYS A 207 -9.41 15.98 20.44
CA LYS A 207 -9.94 17.29 20.81
C LYS A 207 -9.58 18.37 19.79
N SER A 208 -8.31 18.46 19.40
CA SER A 208 -7.82 19.49 18.45
C SER A 208 -8.45 19.37 17.09
N LEU A 209 -8.67 18.14 16.60
CA LEU A 209 -9.24 17.85 15.28
C LEU A 209 -10.76 17.76 15.29
N ASN A 210 -11.40 17.80 16.46
CA ASN A 210 -12.84 17.54 16.65
C ASN A 210 -13.28 16.20 16.01
N LYS A 211 -12.46 15.13 16.26
CA LYS A 211 -12.64 13.79 15.72
C LYS A 211 -12.59 12.73 16.83
N ASP A 212 -13.70 12.55 17.56
CA ASP A 212 -13.76 11.67 18.72
C ASP A 212 -13.41 10.19 18.42
N LYS A 213 -13.65 9.75 17.20
CA LYS A 213 -13.40 8.36 16.75
C LYS A 213 -12.05 8.16 16.07
N LEU A 214 -11.18 9.17 16.03
CA LEU A 214 -9.86 9.03 15.43
C LEU A 214 -9.04 7.98 16.18
N GLU A 215 -8.57 6.96 15.46
CA GLU A 215 -7.58 6.04 15.99
C GLU A 215 -6.20 6.69 15.93
N VAL A 216 -5.50 6.68 17.05
CA VAL A 216 -4.16 7.24 17.19
C VAL A 216 -3.27 6.18 17.81
N HIS A 217 -2.22 5.80 17.08
CA HIS A 217 -1.14 4.97 17.60
C HIS A 217 0.12 5.82 17.80
N VAL A 218 0.88 5.54 18.82
CA VAL A 218 2.15 6.21 19.10
C VAL A 218 3.25 5.17 19.06
N GLU A 219 4.13 5.28 18.08
CA GLU A 219 5.19 4.31 17.81
C GLU A 219 6.55 5.00 17.76
N ASN A 220 7.58 4.31 18.17
CA ASN A 220 8.94 4.77 17.93
C ASN A 220 9.35 4.38 16.50
N LEU A 221 9.53 5.36 15.62
CA LEU A 221 10.02 5.08 14.26
C LEU A 221 11.53 5.30 14.21
N LYS A 222 12.23 4.48 13.40
CA LYS A 222 13.66 4.64 13.12
C LYS A 222 13.97 5.96 12.42
N ASN A 223 13.09 6.38 11.49
CA ASN A 223 13.23 7.66 10.81
C ASN A 223 12.67 8.79 11.67
N GLU A 224 13.55 9.52 12.33
CA GLU A 224 13.21 10.66 13.20
C GLU A 224 12.64 11.88 12.44
N ASN A 225 12.79 11.95 11.11
CA ASN A 225 12.27 13.05 10.31
C ASN A 225 10.75 12.91 10.02
N VAL A 226 10.20 11.71 10.21
CA VAL A 226 8.76 11.46 10.06
C VAL A 226 8.06 11.75 11.37
N SER A 227 7.24 12.78 11.41
CA SER A 227 6.50 13.19 12.63
C SER A 227 5.21 12.39 12.82
N ALA A 228 4.50 12.15 11.72
CA ALA A 228 3.23 11.44 11.71
C ALA A 228 2.99 10.82 10.34
N MET A 229 2.19 9.76 10.29
CA MET A 229 1.75 9.12 9.06
C MET A 229 0.33 8.57 9.23
N MET A 230 -0.37 8.34 8.11
CA MET A 230 -1.67 7.69 8.11
C MET A 230 -1.52 6.25 7.63
N THR A 231 -2.19 5.33 8.30
CA THR A 231 -2.32 3.95 7.83
C THR A 231 -3.78 3.60 7.62
N LEU A 232 -4.03 2.68 6.70
CA LEU A 232 -5.36 2.16 6.40
C LEU A 232 -5.23 0.68 6.07
N SER A 233 -5.93 -0.19 6.80
CA SER A 233 -5.84 -1.63 6.55
C SER A 233 -6.10 -1.98 5.09
N GLU A 234 -5.41 -3.01 4.59
CA GLU A 234 -5.52 -3.45 3.20
C GLU A 234 -6.96 -3.83 2.82
N GLU A 235 -7.70 -4.45 3.73
CA GLU A 235 -9.11 -4.82 3.52
C GLU A 235 -9.98 -3.59 3.30
N SER A 236 -9.81 -2.57 4.15
CA SER A 236 -10.56 -1.31 4.05
C SER A 236 -10.26 -0.60 2.75
N ARG A 237 -9.01 -0.63 2.32
CA ARG A 237 -8.57 -0.04 1.07
C ARG A 237 -9.17 -0.74 -0.14
N ARG A 238 -9.11 -2.07 -0.18
CA ARG A 238 -9.72 -2.86 -1.27
C ARG A 238 -11.22 -2.64 -1.36
N MET A 239 -11.88 -2.50 -0.22
CA MET A 239 -13.29 -2.13 -0.16
C MET A 239 -13.53 -0.75 -0.79
N GLN A 240 -12.70 0.26 -0.46
CA GLN A 240 -12.80 1.59 -1.06
C GLN A 240 -12.56 1.58 -2.58
N ASP A 241 -11.56 0.83 -3.05
CA ASP A 241 -11.26 0.70 -4.48
C ASP A 241 -12.40 -0.01 -5.23
N MET A 242 -12.98 -1.03 -4.63
CA MET A 242 -14.16 -1.72 -5.18
C MET A 242 -15.36 -0.77 -5.27
N MET A 243 -15.62 0.04 -4.25
CA MET A 243 -16.70 1.03 -4.27
C MET A 243 -16.49 2.09 -5.36
N LYS A 244 -15.26 2.57 -5.54
CA LYS A 244 -14.91 3.50 -6.64
C LYS A 244 -15.17 2.85 -8.01
N MET A 245 -14.78 1.59 -8.17
CA MET A 245 -14.94 0.87 -9.44
C MET A 245 -16.42 0.64 -9.81
N TYR A 246 -17.29 0.39 -8.84
CA TYR A 246 -18.73 0.22 -9.04
C TYR A 246 -19.52 1.54 -9.06
N ASN A 247 -18.83 2.68 -9.04
CA ASN A 247 -19.46 4.01 -9.09
C ASN A 247 -20.49 4.24 -7.96
N MET A 248 -20.29 3.59 -6.81
CA MET A 248 -21.13 3.74 -5.63
C MET A 248 -20.79 5.03 -4.87
N TYR A 249 -20.71 6.15 -5.62
CA TYR A 249 -20.48 7.48 -5.06
C TYR A 249 -21.67 7.88 -4.20
N GLY A 250 -21.40 8.14 -2.91
CA GLY A 250 -22.41 8.62 -1.97
C GLY A 250 -22.61 7.73 -0.74
N MET A 251 -22.01 6.55 -0.69
CA MET A 251 -21.88 5.79 0.55
C MET A 251 -20.61 6.23 1.29
N ASP A 252 -20.73 6.50 2.58
CA ASP A 252 -19.59 6.82 3.43
C ASP A 252 -18.68 5.58 3.52
N PRO A 253 -17.40 5.66 3.10
CA PRO A 253 -16.46 4.55 3.21
C PRO A 253 -16.32 4.04 4.65
N ASN A 254 -16.55 4.91 5.64
CA ASN A 254 -16.49 4.57 7.06
C ASN A 254 -17.68 3.70 7.53
N MET A 255 -18.75 3.58 6.75
CA MET A 255 -19.87 2.66 7.08
C MET A 255 -19.43 1.19 7.07
N PHE A 256 -18.32 0.85 6.42
CA PHE A 256 -17.83 -0.53 6.27
C PHE A 256 -16.56 -0.82 7.07
N GLY A 257 -16.25 0.00 8.09
CA GLY A 257 -15.21 -0.31 9.09
C GLY A 257 -13.79 0.06 8.72
N GLY A 258 -13.57 0.85 7.67
CA GLY A 258 -12.24 1.34 7.31
C GLY A 258 -11.85 2.58 8.11
N GLN A 259 -11.39 2.42 9.34
CA GLN A 259 -10.82 3.55 10.07
C GLN A 259 -9.39 3.81 9.63
N GLU A 260 -9.14 5.06 9.22
CA GLU A 260 -7.78 5.57 9.03
C GLU A 260 -7.16 5.75 10.42
N THR A 261 -5.96 5.21 10.61
CA THR A 261 -5.22 5.32 11.86
C THR A 261 -4.10 6.35 11.71
N LEU A 262 -4.07 7.32 12.60
CA LEU A 262 -2.97 8.27 12.71
C LEU A 262 -1.85 7.64 13.54
N VAL A 263 -0.70 7.45 12.95
CA VAL A 263 0.50 6.99 13.65
C VAL A 263 1.40 8.19 13.94
N LEU A 264 1.70 8.43 15.20
CA LEU A 264 2.59 9.48 15.68
C LEU A 264 3.95 8.87 16.01
N ASN A 265 5.03 9.53 15.58
CA ASN A 265 6.39 9.11 15.91
C ASN A 265 6.84 9.72 17.25
N ALA A 266 6.89 8.91 18.29
CA ALA A 266 7.33 9.36 19.62
C ALA A 266 8.77 9.89 19.65
N ASN A 267 9.62 9.52 18.68
CA ASN A 267 10.98 10.02 18.56
C ASN A 267 11.07 11.42 17.96
N HIS A 268 10.03 11.87 17.25
CA HIS A 268 10.04 13.18 16.60
C HIS A 268 9.91 14.34 17.58
N PRO A 269 10.73 15.42 17.46
CA PRO A 269 10.74 16.54 18.41
C PRO A 269 9.37 17.22 18.61
N LEU A 270 8.56 17.37 17.56
CA LEU A 270 7.22 17.97 17.68
C LEU A 270 6.25 17.09 18.47
N VAL A 271 6.35 15.76 18.36
CA VAL A 271 5.50 14.83 19.12
C VAL A 271 5.92 14.84 20.60
N LYS A 272 7.23 14.86 20.89
CA LYS A 272 7.76 15.04 22.26
C LYS A 272 7.27 16.36 22.87
N TYR A 273 7.36 17.45 22.10
CA TYR A 273 6.85 18.75 22.54
C TYR A 273 5.36 18.70 22.91
N LEU A 274 4.53 18.05 22.07
CA LEU A 274 3.09 17.92 22.34
C LEU A 274 2.82 17.07 23.60
N ALA A 275 3.60 16.00 23.82
CA ALA A 275 3.47 15.17 25.01
C ALA A 275 3.74 15.96 26.30
N GLU A 276 4.73 16.86 26.28
CA GLU A 276 5.13 17.68 27.42
C GLU A 276 4.30 18.95 27.59
N ASN A 277 3.66 19.47 26.53
CA ASN A 277 3.01 20.79 26.51
C ASN A 277 1.54 20.71 25.98
N GLN A 278 0.74 19.80 26.50
CA GLN A 278 -0.63 19.54 26.05
C GLN A 278 -1.57 20.74 26.20
N GLU A 279 -1.37 21.57 27.23
CA GLU A 279 -2.17 22.75 27.52
C GLU A 279 -1.67 24.04 26.82
N SER A 280 -0.64 23.91 25.98
CA SER A 280 -0.11 25.05 25.22
C SER A 280 -1.14 25.55 24.18
N ASP A 281 -1.32 26.87 24.12
CA ASP A 281 -2.15 27.51 23.07
C ASP A 281 -1.74 27.14 21.65
N LYS A 282 -0.50 26.65 21.45
CA LYS A 282 0.04 26.21 20.17
C LYS A 282 -0.25 24.73 19.87
N ALA A 283 -0.61 23.94 20.88
CA ALA A 283 -0.78 22.49 20.70
C ALA A 283 -1.86 22.15 19.65
N PRO A 284 -3.05 22.76 19.64
CA PRO A 284 -4.05 22.46 18.60
C PRO A 284 -3.54 22.77 17.17
N LEU A 285 -2.84 23.88 16.99
CA LEU A 285 -2.28 24.30 15.71
C LEU A 285 -1.26 23.28 15.19
N ILE A 286 -0.40 22.76 16.06
CA ILE A 286 0.59 21.73 15.73
C ILE A 286 -0.11 20.41 15.41
N CYS A 287 -1.09 19.99 16.20
CA CYS A 287 -1.85 18.75 15.94
C CYS A 287 -2.54 18.76 14.58
N GLU A 288 -3.22 19.85 14.24
CA GLU A 288 -3.85 20.02 12.95
C GLU A 288 -2.83 20.00 11.79
N GLN A 289 -1.67 20.64 11.99
CA GLN A 289 -0.62 20.68 10.98
C GLN A 289 -0.03 19.28 10.74
N LEU A 290 0.30 18.55 11.82
CA LEU A 290 0.83 17.18 11.71
C LEU A 290 -0.18 16.22 11.08
N TYR A 291 -1.45 16.36 11.43
CA TYR A 291 -2.52 15.56 10.84
C TYR A 291 -2.64 15.79 9.33
N ASP A 292 -2.69 17.06 8.89
CA ASP A 292 -2.82 17.36 7.46
C ASP A 292 -1.57 16.96 6.67
N LEU A 293 -0.36 17.08 7.23
CA LEU A 293 0.87 16.59 6.62
C LEU A 293 0.83 15.06 6.44
N ALA A 294 0.38 14.31 7.47
CA ALA A 294 0.21 12.88 7.39
C ALA A 294 -0.85 12.49 6.34
N MET A 295 -1.97 13.23 6.30
CA MET A 295 -3.03 13.02 5.31
C MET A 295 -2.56 13.25 3.88
N MET A 296 -1.75 14.29 3.61
CA MET A 296 -1.24 14.59 2.27
C MET A 296 -0.38 13.47 1.69
N SER A 297 0.34 12.73 2.51
CA SER A 297 1.11 11.55 2.10
C SER A 297 0.22 10.32 1.84
N HIS A 298 -1.02 10.33 2.33
CA HIS A 298 -1.97 9.23 2.24
C HIS A 298 -3.00 9.44 1.13
N LYS A 299 -3.62 10.64 1.09
CA LYS A 299 -4.61 11.04 0.08
C LYS A 299 -4.57 12.54 -0.17
N GLN A 300 -5.18 12.97 -1.27
CA GLN A 300 -5.32 14.40 -1.56
C GLN A 300 -6.30 15.05 -0.56
N LEU A 301 -5.92 16.22 -0.06
CA LEU A 301 -6.82 17.06 0.72
C LEU A 301 -7.94 17.61 -0.19
N SER A 302 -9.15 17.73 0.36
CA SER A 302 -10.23 18.46 -0.31
C SER A 302 -9.86 19.94 -0.48
N PRO A 303 -10.51 20.69 -1.38
CA PRO A 303 -10.22 22.11 -1.58
C PRO A 303 -10.33 22.96 -0.30
N ASP A 304 -11.31 22.64 0.56
CA ASP A 304 -11.50 23.34 1.83
C ASP A 304 -10.42 22.99 2.86
N GLU A 305 -10.01 21.73 2.93
CA GLU A 305 -8.90 21.27 3.79
C GLU A 305 -7.58 21.91 3.33
N MET A 306 -7.32 21.93 2.02
CA MET A 306 -6.13 22.57 1.46
C MET A 306 -6.10 24.07 1.78
N THR A 307 -7.24 24.76 1.70
CA THR A 307 -7.32 26.19 2.03
C THR A 307 -6.98 26.43 3.50
N ARG A 308 -7.52 25.62 4.41
CA ARG A 308 -7.21 25.70 5.84
C ARG A 308 -5.74 25.38 6.13
N PHE A 309 -5.20 24.35 5.49
CA PHE A 309 -3.78 23.97 5.60
C PHE A 309 -2.86 25.13 5.21
N VAL A 310 -3.12 25.80 4.07
CA VAL A 310 -2.32 26.94 3.60
C VAL A 310 -2.41 28.13 4.58
N GLN A 311 -3.61 28.45 5.07
CA GLN A 311 -3.82 29.54 6.04
C GLN A 311 -3.03 29.27 7.34
N ARG A 312 -3.17 28.08 7.89
CA ARG A 312 -2.45 27.66 9.11
C ARG A 312 -0.93 27.63 8.91
N SER A 313 -0.46 27.16 7.76
CA SER A 313 0.97 27.17 7.44
C SER A 313 1.53 28.60 7.42
N ASN A 314 0.80 29.56 6.87
CA ASN A 314 1.17 30.97 6.88
C ASN A 314 1.17 31.55 8.32
N GLU A 315 0.21 31.16 9.14
CA GLU A 315 0.17 31.56 10.56
C GLU A 315 1.40 31.07 11.35
N ILE A 316 1.76 29.78 11.16
CA ILE A 316 2.96 29.21 11.76
C ILE A 316 4.22 29.98 11.31
N LEU A 317 4.35 30.26 10.02
CA LEU A 317 5.49 31.05 9.49
C LEU A 317 5.55 32.46 10.08
N LEU A 318 4.40 33.11 10.27
CA LEU A 318 4.36 34.43 10.93
C LEU A 318 4.75 34.40 12.40
N MET A 319 4.49 33.28 13.10
CA MET A 319 4.96 33.09 14.49
C MET A 319 6.49 32.93 14.57
N ILE A 320 7.10 32.30 13.57
CA ILE A 320 8.56 32.12 13.48
C ILE A 320 9.26 33.42 13.06
N ALA A 321 8.60 34.25 12.24
CA ALA A 321 9.16 35.48 11.71
C ALA A 321 9.13 36.64 12.72
N LYS A 322 8.43 36.51 13.84
CA LYS A 322 8.39 37.46 14.96
C LYS A 322 9.44 37.15 16.02
#